data_ae2211db865d286e980c2c93d161d038
#
_entry.id   ae2211db865d286e980c2c93d161d038
#
_cell.length_a   1.000
_cell.length_b   1.000
_cell.length_c   1.000
_cell.angle_alpha   90.00
_cell.angle_beta   90.00
_cell.angle_gamma   90.00
#
_symmetry.space_group_name_H-M   'P 1'
#
loop_
_entity.id
_entity.type
_entity.pdbx_description
1 polymer ?
#
loop_
_entity_poly.entity_id
_entity_poly.type
_entity_poly.pdbx_seq_one_letter_code
_entity_poly.pdbx_strand_id
1 'polypeptide(L)'
;MKWRFLTPILFLMLILSACGTSTEKEADKANGSDAEESQADNQASETPDSFPQLTEEVQGNERLVEMQTSKGNIKIKLFPDQAPKAVENFIKHSEDGYYDGLIFHRVIKDFMIQGGDPEGTGMGGESIYGEAFEDEFSNELYNIRGALSMANSGPNTNGSQFFIVQNTTLDPSLKEQMEKAGYPEEMIKAYEKGGTPWLDNKHTVFGQVVEGMDVVDSIAAVETAEQDKPAEDVVIEKIEVLK
;
A
#
# COMPACT_ATOMS: atom_id res chain seq x y z
N MET A 1 -15.75 32.75 46.13
CA MET A 1 -15.53 34.15 45.79
C MET A 1 -15.66 34.28 44.27
N LYS A 2 -16.71 34.99 43.83
CA LYS A 2 -17.17 35.15 42.45
C LYS A 2 -16.28 36.15 41.75
N TRP A 3 -15.90 35.95 40.45
CA TRP A 3 -15.78 37.04 39.51
C TRP A 3 -16.02 36.53 38.08
N ARG A 4 -17.10 37.06 37.56
CA ARG A 4 -17.55 36.98 36.14
C ARG A 4 -17.06 38.25 35.48
N PHE A 5 -16.45 38.16 34.30
CA PHE A 5 -16.43 39.29 33.32
C PHE A 5 -16.93 38.81 31.98
N LEU A 6 -18.09 39.29 31.66
CA LEU A 6 -18.70 39.40 30.34
C LEU A 6 -18.23 40.73 29.73
N THR A 7 -17.86 40.76 28.46
CA THR A 7 -18.06 41.95 27.60
C THR A 7 -18.11 41.57 26.13
N PRO A 8 -18.78 42.35 25.25
CA PRO A 8 -19.57 41.80 24.17
C PRO A 8 -19.09 42.22 22.76
N ILE A 9 -19.57 41.49 21.78
CA ILE A 9 -20.09 41.83 20.44
C ILE A 9 -19.68 43.17 19.84
N LEU A 10 -19.11 43.17 18.64
CA LEU A 10 -19.39 44.18 17.64
C LEU A 10 -19.45 43.58 16.24
N PHE A 11 -20.64 43.58 15.71
CA PHE A 11 -21.09 43.28 14.34
C PHE A 11 -20.73 44.48 13.47
N LEU A 12 -20.14 44.30 12.31
CA LEU A 12 -20.14 45.28 11.26
C LEU A 12 -20.38 44.65 9.91
N MET A 13 -21.63 44.76 9.46
CA MET A 13 -22.06 44.57 8.07
C MET A 13 -21.63 45.78 7.25
N LEU A 14 -21.09 45.56 6.07
CA LEU A 14 -21.06 46.55 5.00
C LEU A 14 -21.46 45.90 3.69
N ILE A 15 -22.68 46.20 3.28
CA ILE A 15 -23.25 45.96 1.96
C ILE A 15 -22.91 47.18 1.11
N LEU A 16 -22.38 46.96 -0.08
CA LEU A 16 -22.41 47.95 -1.15
C LEU A 16 -22.73 47.29 -2.47
N SER A 17 -23.96 47.57 -2.89
CA SER A 17 -24.56 47.34 -4.18
C SER A 17 -24.14 48.47 -5.13
N ALA A 18 -23.81 48.16 -6.37
CA ALA A 18 -23.88 49.11 -7.46
C ALA A 18 -24.23 48.40 -8.76
N CYS A 19 -25.42 48.67 -9.22
CA CYS A 19 -25.92 48.49 -10.59
C CYS A 19 -25.31 49.55 -11.51
N GLY A 20 -25.11 49.15 -12.80
CA GLY A 20 -24.75 50.09 -13.86
C GLY A 20 -24.97 49.50 -15.23
N THR A 21 -25.97 49.95 -15.89
CA THR A 21 -26.74 49.68 -17.08
C THR A 21 -25.98 49.73 -18.43
N SER A 22 -26.39 48.81 -19.32
CA SER A 22 -26.57 48.82 -20.79
C SER A 22 -25.96 49.89 -21.65
N THR A 23 -25.37 49.56 -22.80
CA THR A 23 -25.82 49.98 -24.15
C THR A 23 -25.25 49.07 -25.27
N GLU A 24 -26.13 48.66 -26.19
CA GLU A 24 -25.90 47.97 -27.45
C GLU A 24 -25.05 48.76 -28.43
N LYS A 25 -24.29 48.10 -29.29
CA LYS A 25 -24.38 48.17 -30.76
C LYS A 25 -23.48 47.17 -31.48
N GLU A 26 -24.12 46.52 -32.40
CA GLU A 26 -23.87 45.69 -33.54
C GLU A 26 -22.51 45.68 -34.25
N ALA A 27 -22.25 44.47 -34.73
CA ALA A 27 -21.75 44.06 -36.07
C ALA A 27 -20.22 44.17 -36.33
N ASP A 28 -19.50 43.12 -36.64
CA ASP A 28 -19.50 42.37 -37.90
C ASP A 28 -18.46 41.21 -37.83
N LYS A 29 -18.88 40.08 -38.40
CA LYS A 29 -18.15 38.95 -39.00
C LYS A 29 -16.65 38.73 -38.80
N ALA A 30 -16.25 37.54 -38.40
CA ALA A 30 -15.78 36.42 -39.25
C ALA A 30 -14.75 35.54 -38.51
N ASN A 31 -15.09 34.27 -38.46
CA ASN A 31 -14.24 33.11 -38.73
C ASN A 31 -13.07 32.75 -37.81
N GLY A 32 -13.14 31.49 -37.30
CA GLY A 32 -12.02 30.79 -36.70
C GLY A 32 -12.48 29.90 -35.56
N SER A 33 -13.15 28.81 -35.89
CA SER A 33 -13.30 27.65 -35.05
C SER A 33 -11.93 27.05 -34.74
N ASP A 34 -11.62 26.91 -33.51
CA ASP A 34 -10.84 25.78 -32.98
C ASP A 34 -11.32 25.51 -31.55
N ALA A 35 -12.30 24.63 -31.49
CA ALA A 35 -12.62 23.95 -30.26
C ALA A 35 -11.51 22.91 -30.03
N GLU A 36 -10.59 23.19 -29.15
CA GLU A 36 -9.76 22.14 -28.58
C GLU A 36 -10.67 21.23 -27.75
N GLU A 37 -11.06 20.17 -28.40
CA GLU A 37 -11.62 18.96 -27.83
C GLU A 37 -10.51 18.38 -26.93
N SER A 38 -10.60 18.60 -25.61
CA SER A 38 -9.79 17.88 -24.64
C SER A 38 -10.16 16.40 -24.78
N GLN A 39 -9.34 15.68 -25.51
CA GLN A 39 -9.34 14.23 -25.52
C GLN A 39 -9.02 13.81 -24.07
N ALA A 40 -10.05 13.41 -23.34
CA ALA A 40 -9.90 12.56 -22.18
C ALA A 40 -9.25 11.29 -22.72
N ASP A 41 -7.99 11.11 -22.36
CA ASP A 41 -7.20 9.92 -22.65
C ASP A 41 -7.91 8.75 -21.98
N ASN A 42 -8.68 8.03 -22.75
CA ASN A 42 -9.35 6.81 -22.34
C ASN A 42 -8.29 5.71 -22.43
N GLN A 43 -7.37 5.70 -21.43
CA GLN A 43 -6.53 4.55 -21.20
C GLN A 43 -7.46 3.39 -20.81
N ALA A 44 -7.92 2.66 -21.83
CA ALA A 44 -8.37 1.30 -21.64
C ALA A 44 -7.20 0.57 -20.95
N SER A 45 -7.36 0.16 -19.70
CA SER A 45 -6.38 -0.65 -19.00
C SER A 45 -6.27 -1.96 -19.78
N GLU A 46 -5.22 -2.09 -20.58
CA GLU A 46 -4.88 -3.37 -21.18
C GLU A 46 -4.67 -4.34 -20.01
N THR A 47 -5.35 -5.49 -20.07
CA THR A 47 -5.12 -6.56 -19.12
C THR A 47 -3.65 -6.97 -19.25
N PRO A 48 -2.85 -7.01 -18.19
CA PRO A 48 -1.45 -7.38 -18.29
C PRO A 48 -1.31 -8.77 -18.92
N ASP A 49 -0.25 -8.97 -19.69
CA ASP A 49 0.03 -10.25 -20.35
C ASP A 49 0.33 -11.38 -19.33
N SER A 50 0.71 -11.01 -18.10
CA SER A 50 1.00 -11.97 -17.03
C SER A 50 0.90 -11.35 -15.64
N PHE A 51 0.64 -12.19 -14.64
CA PHE A 51 0.68 -11.83 -13.23
C PHE A 51 1.86 -12.53 -12.57
N PRO A 52 2.97 -11.82 -12.30
CA PRO A 52 4.19 -12.46 -11.81
C PRO A 52 4.02 -13.14 -10.44
N GLN A 53 3.03 -12.71 -9.64
CA GLN A 53 2.72 -13.33 -8.34
C GLN A 53 2.19 -14.76 -8.44
N LEU A 54 1.63 -15.18 -9.58
CA LEU A 54 0.98 -16.47 -9.74
C LEU A 54 1.95 -17.64 -10.03
N THR A 55 3.23 -17.37 -10.21
CA THR A 55 4.28 -18.37 -10.38
C THR A 55 5.24 -18.34 -9.19
N GLU A 56 5.72 -19.52 -8.77
CA GLU A 56 6.73 -19.63 -7.71
C GLU A 56 8.15 -19.43 -8.26
N GLU A 57 8.36 -19.59 -9.57
CA GLU A 57 9.66 -19.43 -10.21
C GLU A 57 10.10 -17.96 -10.22
N VAL A 58 11.38 -17.73 -9.93
CA VAL A 58 12.00 -16.40 -9.98
C VAL A 58 12.52 -16.15 -11.40
N GLN A 59 11.86 -15.26 -12.12
CA GLN A 59 12.11 -14.99 -13.54
C GLN A 59 12.80 -13.62 -13.77
N GLY A 60 13.41 -13.48 -14.94
CA GLY A 60 13.93 -12.21 -15.44
C GLY A 60 14.69 -11.39 -14.40
N ASN A 61 14.21 -10.17 -14.15
CA ASN A 61 14.76 -9.21 -13.20
C ASN A 61 14.28 -9.40 -11.77
N GLU A 62 13.37 -10.35 -11.53
CA GLU A 62 12.89 -10.62 -10.17
C GLU A 62 14.04 -10.97 -9.23
N ARG A 63 13.92 -10.52 -7.99
CA ARG A 63 14.90 -10.77 -6.93
C ARG A 63 14.34 -11.82 -5.97
N LEU A 64 15.20 -12.51 -5.28
CA LEU A 64 14.83 -13.50 -4.27
C LEU A 64 15.53 -13.17 -2.95
N VAL A 65 14.76 -13.14 -1.86
CA VAL A 65 15.29 -13.00 -0.50
C VAL A 65 14.83 -14.14 0.38
N GLU A 66 15.61 -14.45 1.41
CA GLU A 66 15.22 -15.34 2.50
C GLU A 66 15.17 -14.54 3.80
N MET A 67 13.99 -14.42 4.38
CA MET A 67 13.77 -13.84 5.70
C MET A 67 13.82 -14.95 6.74
N GLN A 68 14.88 -14.96 7.55
CA GLN A 68 15.06 -15.89 8.66
C GLN A 68 14.39 -15.30 9.89
N THR A 69 13.49 -16.07 10.49
CA THR A 69 12.76 -15.63 11.69
C THR A 69 12.90 -16.63 12.82
N SER A 70 12.61 -16.22 14.04
CA SER A 70 12.56 -17.10 15.20
C SER A 70 11.50 -18.22 15.10
N LYS A 71 10.66 -18.20 14.05
CA LYS A 71 9.63 -19.22 13.77
C LYS A 71 9.95 -20.06 12.52
N GLY A 72 11.01 -19.72 11.77
CA GLY A 72 11.41 -20.40 10.53
C GLY A 72 11.70 -19.41 9.40
N ASN A 73 12.01 -19.95 8.23
CA ASN A 73 12.43 -19.15 7.07
C ASN A 73 11.26 -18.94 6.11
N ILE A 74 11.24 -17.75 5.51
CA ILE A 74 10.27 -17.32 4.51
C ILE A 74 11.05 -16.86 3.27
N LYS A 75 10.83 -17.51 2.10
CA LYS A 75 11.40 -17.03 0.85
C LYS A 75 10.40 -16.15 0.11
N ILE A 76 10.87 -15.01 -0.32
CA ILE A 76 10.05 -13.97 -0.92
C ILE A 76 10.67 -13.55 -2.25
N LYS A 77 9.88 -13.61 -3.30
CA LYS A 77 10.20 -13.06 -4.60
C LYS A 77 9.81 -11.58 -4.63
N LEU A 78 10.68 -10.70 -5.19
CA LEU A 78 10.47 -9.28 -5.28
C LEU A 78 10.36 -8.84 -6.74
N PHE A 79 9.62 -7.75 -6.99
CA PHE A 79 9.22 -7.28 -8.32
C PHE A 79 9.77 -5.87 -8.64
N PRO A 80 11.07 -5.75 -8.98
CA PRO A 80 11.70 -4.45 -9.23
C PRO A 80 11.18 -3.71 -10.45
N ASP A 81 10.58 -4.41 -11.43
CA ASP A 81 10.01 -3.77 -12.61
C ASP A 81 8.69 -3.06 -12.29
N GLN A 82 7.91 -3.56 -11.32
CA GLN A 82 6.62 -3.02 -10.93
C GLN A 82 6.71 -2.04 -9.75
N ALA A 83 7.66 -2.25 -8.84
CA ALA A 83 7.84 -1.44 -7.62
C ALA A 83 9.33 -1.20 -7.34
N PRO A 84 10.04 -0.47 -8.24
CA PRO A 84 11.49 -0.31 -8.16
C PRO A 84 11.99 0.30 -6.86
N LYS A 85 11.35 1.36 -6.35
CA LYS A 85 11.77 2.02 -5.12
C LYS A 85 11.52 1.18 -3.87
N ALA A 86 10.36 0.54 -3.79
CA ALA A 86 10.04 -0.34 -2.66
C ALA A 86 11.00 -1.52 -2.61
N VAL A 87 11.33 -2.13 -3.75
CA VAL A 87 12.29 -3.23 -3.84
C VAL A 87 13.71 -2.77 -3.50
N GLU A 88 14.18 -1.64 -4.07
CA GLU A 88 15.49 -1.08 -3.76
C GLU A 88 15.61 -0.77 -2.26
N ASN A 89 14.62 -0.11 -1.69
CA ASN A 89 14.55 0.23 -0.27
C ASN A 89 14.64 -1.03 0.62
N PHE A 90 13.84 -2.05 0.31
CA PHE A 90 13.82 -3.28 1.08
C PHE A 90 15.14 -4.06 0.98
N ILE A 91 15.70 -4.21 -0.24
CA ILE A 91 16.97 -4.90 -0.47
C ILE A 91 18.11 -4.16 0.25
N LYS A 92 18.21 -2.84 0.10
CA LYS A 92 19.29 -2.06 0.72
C LYS A 92 19.23 -2.14 2.24
N HIS A 93 18.06 -2.00 2.84
CA HIS A 93 17.87 -2.22 4.27
C HIS A 93 18.26 -3.63 4.71
N SER A 94 17.92 -4.65 3.90
CA SER A 94 18.31 -6.04 4.19
C SER A 94 19.81 -6.25 4.16
N GLU A 95 20.49 -5.72 3.12
CA GLU A 95 21.95 -5.80 2.97
C GLU A 95 22.71 -5.05 4.07
N ASP A 96 22.16 -3.93 4.55
CA ASP A 96 22.74 -3.14 5.64
C ASP A 96 22.45 -3.72 7.03
N GLY A 97 21.68 -4.83 7.12
CA GLY A 97 21.28 -5.44 8.39
C GLY A 97 20.27 -4.60 9.19
N TYR A 98 19.58 -3.66 8.53
CA TYR A 98 18.63 -2.78 9.18
C TYR A 98 17.46 -3.54 9.84
N TYR A 99 17.04 -4.66 9.23
CA TYR A 99 15.95 -5.50 9.73
C TYR A 99 16.41 -6.53 10.77
N ASP A 100 17.72 -6.72 10.96
CA ASP A 100 18.25 -7.73 11.88
C ASP A 100 17.88 -7.43 13.32
N GLY A 101 17.22 -8.36 13.98
CA GLY A 101 16.74 -8.22 15.35
C GLY A 101 15.41 -7.47 15.50
N LEU A 102 14.82 -6.96 14.42
CA LEU A 102 13.50 -6.33 14.47
C LEU A 102 12.40 -7.38 14.69
N ILE A 103 11.26 -6.92 15.19
CA ILE A 103 10.13 -7.79 15.51
C ILE A 103 8.96 -7.57 14.55
N PHE A 104 8.11 -8.56 14.43
CA PHE A 104 6.75 -8.35 13.96
C PHE A 104 5.96 -7.69 15.09
N HIS A 105 5.86 -6.38 15.04
CA HIS A 105 5.25 -5.58 16.12
C HIS A 105 3.71 -5.58 16.10
N ARG A 106 3.09 -6.03 15.00
CA ARG A 106 1.65 -6.15 14.85
C ARG A 106 1.29 -7.39 14.04
N VAL A 107 0.49 -8.26 14.62
CA VAL A 107 0.08 -9.55 14.05
C VAL A 107 -1.43 -9.72 14.22
N ILE A 108 -2.14 -9.85 13.11
CA ILE A 108 -3.58 -10.09 13.12
C ILE A 108 -3.87 -11.34 12.30
N LYS A 109 -4.37 -12.37 12.99
CA LYS A 109 -4.80 -13.61 12.35
C LYS A 109 -5.92 -13.32 11.34
N ASP A 110 -5.88 -14.05 10.22
CA ASP A 110 -6.79 -13.89 9.09
C ASP A 110 -6.74 -12.47 8.48
N PHE A 111 -5.57 -11.79 8.60
CA PHE A 111 -5.30 -10.52 7.96
C PHE A 111 -3.84 -10.42 7.50
N MET A 112 -2.88 -10.03 8.39
CA MET A 112 -1.48 -9.81 8.01
C MET A 112 -0.53 -9.90 9.22
N ILE A 113 0.76 -10.02 8.94
CA ILE A 113 1.85 -9.82 9.90
C ILE A 113 2.68 -8.62 9.45
N GLN A 114 2.96 -7.67 10.36
CA GLN A 114 3.62 -6.40 10.06
C GLN A 114 4.89 -6.23 10.89
N GLY A 115 5.96 -5.82 10.21
CA GLY A 115 7.28 -5.57 10.80
C GLY A 115 8.01 -4.42 10.12
N GLY A 116 9.34 -4.33 10.34
CA GLY A 116 10.19 -3.34 9.69
C GLY A 116 10.28 -1.98 10.42
N ASP A 117 9.78 -1.90 11.65
CA ASP A 117 9.93 -0.73 12.51
C ASP A 117 11.04 -0.96 13.55
N PRO A 118 12.15 -0.19 13.53
CA PRO A 118 13.22 -0.30 14.51
C PRO A 118 12.79 -0.05 15.95
N GLU A 119 11.73 0.75 16.15
CA GLU A 119 11.21 1.06 17.48
C GLU A 119 10.23 -0.02 17.98
N GLY A 120 9.71 -0.87 17.09
CA GLY A 120 8.74 -1.90 17.41
C GLY A 120 7.39 -1.35 17.91
N THR A 121 7.08 -0.10 17.59
CA THR A 121 5.89 0.64 18.02
C THR A 121 4.84 0.79 16.93
N GLY A 122 5.23 0.57 15.68
CA GLY A 122 4.46 0.87 14.49
C GLY A 122 4.51 2.34 14.05
N MET A 123 5.31 3.17 14.72
CA MET A 123 5.42 4.61 14.46
C MET A 123 6.74 5.02 13.82
N GLY A 124 7.74 4.16 13.87
CA GLY A 124 9.09 4.41 13.37
C GLY A 124 9.34 3.87 11.97
N GLY A 125 10.59 3.95 11.54
CA GLY A 125 11.07 3.38 10.29
C GLY A 125 11.26 4.41 9.18
N GLU A 126 12.52 4.59 8.77
CA GLU A 126 12.91 5.50 7.69
C GLU A 126 13.19 4.74 6.40
N SER A 127 12.97 5.37 5.27
CA SER A 127 13.42 4.84 3.98
C SER A 127 14.93 5.07 3.77
N ILE A 128 15.53 4.35 2.84
CA ILE A 128 16.91 4.59 2.43
C ILE A 128 17.11 5.99 1.79
N TYR A 129 16.04 6.65 1.41
CA TYR A 129 16.04 7.96 0.76
C TYR A 129 16.07 9.11 1.77
N GLY A 130 15.99 8.83 3.09
CA GLY A 130 15.97 9.82 4.17
C GLY A 130 14.64 10.54 4.36
N GLU A 131 13.67 10.29 3.50
CA GLU A 131 12.30 10.80 3.55
C GLU A 131 11.31 9.72 3.10
N ALA A 132 10.03 9.93 3.33
CA ALA A 132 9.00 9.03 2.81
C ALA A 132 8.99 9.04 1.28
N PHE A 133 8.72 7.90 0.66
CA PHE A 133 8.65 7.79 -0.80
C PHE A 133 7.23 7.44 -1.29
N GLU A 134 7.00 7.71 -2.56
CA GLU A 134 5.71 7.56 -3.22
C GLU A 134 5.25 6.12 -3.31
N ASP A 135 3.94 5.95 -3.46
CA ASP A 135 3.31 4.66 -3.75
C ASP A 135 3.62 4.25 -5.19
N GLU A 136 3.86 2.95 -5.39
CA GLU A 136 4.10 2.33 -6.70
C GLU A 136 3.02 1.28 -6.94
N PHE A 137 1.88 1.73 -7.48
CA PHE A 137 0.78 0.81 -7.78
C PHE A 137 0.93 0.24 -9.18
N SER A 138 0.70 -1.06 -9.30
CA SER A 138 0.73 -1.79 -10.57
C SER A 138 -0.55 -2.60 -10.73
N ASN A 139 -1.06 -2.67 -11.95
CA ASN A 139 -2.18 -3.54 -12.31
C ASN A 139 -1.76 -5.02 -12.50
N GLU A 140 -0.48 -5.34 -12.28
CA GLU A 140 0.06 -6.70 -12.29
C GLU A 140 0.21 -7.29 -10.88
N LEU A 141 0.14 -6.45 -9.82
CA LEU A 141 0.38 -6.84 -8.44
C LEU A 141 -0.82 -6.53 -7.54
N TYR A 142 -1.18 -7.50 -6.72
CA TYR A 142 -2.37 -7.46 -5.87
C TYR A 142 -2.05 -7.96 -4.47
N ASN A 143 -2.82 -7.53 -3.48
CA ASN A 143 -2.70 -8.00 -2.09
C ASN A 143 -3.32 -9.40 -1.89
N ILE A 144 -2.93 -10.35 -2.74
CA ILE A 144 -3.31 -11.77 -2.57
C ILE A 144 -2.59 -12.37 -1.36
N ARG A 145 -3.02 -13.56 -0.93
CA ARG A 145 -2.33 -14.28 0.16
C ARG A 145 -0.85 -14.44 -0.13
N GLY A 146 0.00 -14.07 0.82
CA GLY A 146 1.46 -14.09 0.72
C GLY A 146 2.07 -12.86 0.05
N ALA A 147 1.28 -11.86 -0.38
CA ALA A 147 1.82 -10.60 -0.88
C ALA A 147 2.65 -9.90 0.21
N LEU A 148 3.82 -9.37 -0.18
CA LEU A 148 4.64 -8.47 0.62
C LEU A 148 4.34 -7.03 0.16
N SER A 149 3.87 -6.20 1.08
CA SER A 149 3.40 -4.85 0.78
C SER A 149 3.97 -3.82 1.74
N MET A 150 4.13 -2.57 1.28
CA MET A 150 4.55 -1.47 2.14
C MET A 150 3.44 -1.06 3.11
N ALA A 151 3.78 -0.96 4.39
CA ALA A 151 2.94 -0.25 5.34
C ALA A 151 3.15 1.25 5.18
N ASN A 152 2.07 2.03 5.29
CA ASN A 152 2.09 3.48 5.18
C ASN A 152 1.07 4.14 6.12
N SER A 153 1.20 5.44 6.35
CA SER A 153 0.28 6.27 7.15
C SER A 153 -0.63 7.13 6.27
N GLY A 154 -0.81 6.76 5.02
CA GLY A 154 -1.56 7.45 3.99
C GLY A 154 -0.78 7.48 2.67
N PRO A 155 -1.32 8.09 1.62
CA PRO A 155 -0.68 8.11 0.31
C PRO A 155 0.75 8.67 0.34
N ASN A 156 1.67 7.99 -0.35
CA ASN A 156 3.06 8.44 -0.52
C ASN A 156 3.84 8.63 0.81
N THR A 157 3.58 7.77 1.80
CA THR A 157 4.28 7.81 3.10
C THR A 157 5.02 6.49 3.40
N ASN A 158 5.57 5.85 2.39
CA ASN A 158 6.33 4.61 2.55
C ASN A 158 7.67 4.88 3.23
N GLY A 159 8.02 4.03 4.21
CA GLY A 159 9.28 4.06 4.96
C GLY A 159 9.99 2.70 4.87
N SER A 160 10.32 2.11 6.03
CA SER A 160 10.90 0.77 6.11
C SER A 160 9.89 -0.31 6.48
N GLN A 161 8.69 0.06 6.96
CA GLN A 161 7.70 -0.90 7.43
C GLN A 161 7.02 -1.63 6.28
N PHE A 162 6.79 -2.92 6.46
CA PHE A 162 6.13 -3.80 5.51
C PHE A 162 5.16 -4.74 6.22
N PHE A 163 4.28 -5.37 5.45
CA PHE A 163 3.45 -6.47 5.95
C PHE A 163 3.38 -7.61 4.93
N ILE A 164 3.14 -8.82 5.44
CA ILE A 164 2.85 -10.00 4.63
C ILE A 164 1.38 -10.35 4.83
N VAL A 165 0.65 -10.45 3.73
CA VAL A 165 -0.78 -10.80 3.74
C VAL A 165 -0.94 -12.26 4.13
N GLN A 166 -1.66 -12.51 5.22
CA GLN A 166 -1.87 -13.87 5.75
C GLN A 166 -3.31 -14.38 5.51
N ASN A 167 -4.28 -13.49 5.33
CA ASN A 167 -5.70 -13.85 5.21
C ASN A 167 -5.91 -15.09 4.34
N THR A 168 -6.66 -16.06 4.89
CA THR A 168 -6.91 -17.38 4.27
C THR A 168 -8.27 -17.51 3.63
N THR A 169 -9.13 -16.50 3.77
CA THR A 169 -10.54 -16.55 3.33
C THR A 169 -10.92 -15.27 2.60
N LEU A 170 -11.75 -15.42 1.58
CA LEU A 170 -12.39 -14.30 0.90
C LEU A 170 -13.87 -14.23 1.33
N ASP A 171 -14.31 -13.06 1.79
CA ASP A 171 -15.75 -12.81 1.97
C ASP A 171 -16.45 -12.91 0.59
N PRO A 172 -17.48 -13.75 0.46
CA PRO A 172 -18.18 -13.92 -0.81
C PRO A 172 -18.70 -12.62 -1.44
N SER A 173 -19.02 -11.61 -0.63
CA SER A 173 -19.46 -10.30 -1.12
C SER A 173 -18.37 -9.54 -1.84
N LEU A 174 -17.10 -9.77 -1.51
CA LEU A 174 -15.96 -9.14 -2.15
C LEU A 174 -15.73 -9.68 -3.57
N LYS A 175 -16.04 -10.96 -3.82
CA LYS A 175 -15.93 -11.53 -5.16
C LYS A 175 -16.80 -10.77 -6.15
N GLU A 176 -18.08 -10.54 -5.81
CA GLU A 176 -19.00 -9.78 -6.66
C GLU A 176 -18.53 -8.32 -6.85
N GLN A 177 -17.93 -7.74 -5.81
CA GLN A 177 -17.37 -6.38 -5.91
C GLN A 177 -16.17 -6.32 -6.85
N MET A 178 -15.25 -7.30 -6.78
CA MET A 178 -14.09 -7.40 -7.68
C MET A 178 -14.53 -7.61 -9.14
N GLU A 179 -15.51 -8.49 -9.39
CA GLU A 179 -16.08 -8.69 -10.72
C GLU A 179 -16.64 -7.38 -11.29
N LYS A 180 -17.42 -6.63 -10.50
CA LYS A 180 -17.95 -5.32 -10.88
C LYS A 180 -16.90 -4.24 -11.07
N ALA A 181 -15.80 -4.34 -10.33
CA ALA A 181 -14.66 -3.43 -10.44
C ALA A 181 -13.70 -3.78 -11.60
N GLY A 182 -13.97 -4.88 -12.33
CA GLY A 182 -13.17 -5.27 -13.49
C GLY A 182 -11.85 -5.95 -13.13
N TYR A 183 -11.77 -6.62 -11.99
CA TYR A 183 -10.59 -7.42 -11.65
C TYR A 183 -10.40 -8.56 -12.65
N PRO A 184 -9.15 -8.86 -13.04
CA PRO A 184 -8.86 -10.01 -13.89
C PRO A 184 -9.33 -11.33 -13.24
N GLU A 185 -9.81 -12.25 -14.06
CA GLU A 185 -10.36 -13.53 -13.58
C GLU A 185 -9.32 -14.34 -12.79
N GLU A 186 -8.05 -14.29 -13.24
CA GLU A 186 -6.92 -14.94 -12.59
C GLU A 186 -6.71 -14.41 -11.16
N MET A 187 -6.85 -13.08 -10.97
CA MET A 187 -6.73 -12.45 -9.66
C MET A 187 -7.91 -12.78 -8.77
N ILE A 188 -9.13 -12.80 -9.30
CA ILE A 188 -10.31 -13.24 -8.54
C ILE A 188 -10.11 -14.68 -8.04
N LYS A 189 -9.60 -15.57 -8.89
CA LYS A 189 -9.25 -16.95 -8.49
C LYS A 189 -8.13 -17.02 -7.44
N ALA A 190 -7.15 -16.12 -7.52
CA ALA A 190 -6.09 -16.04 -6.51
C ALA A 190 -6.67 -15.62 -5.16
N TYR A 191 -7.55 -14.63 -5.14
CA TYR A 191 -8.24 -14.18 -3.92
C TYR A 191 -9.17 -15.23 -3.31
N GLU A 192 -9.69 -16.20 -4.06
CA GLU A 192 -10.44 -17.34 -3.51
C GLU A 192 -9.60 -18.17 -2.51
N LYS A 193 -8.26 -18.09 -2.60
CA LYS A 193 -7.32 -18.70 -1.65
C LYS A 193 -6.97 -17.78 -0.46
N GLY A 194 -7.55 -16.60 -0.41
CA GLY A 194 -7.29 -15.56 0.59
C GLY A 194 -6.64 -14.31 0.01
N GLY A 195 -6.53 -13.30 0.84
CA GLY A 195 -5.98 -12.00 0.47
C GLY A 195 -6.83 -10.84 0.99
N THR A 196 -6.41 -9.63 0.65
CA THR A 196 -6.98 -8.38 1.19
C THR A 196 -7.26 -7.38 0.06
N PRO A 197 -8.24 -7.66 -0.84
CA PRO A 197 -8.47 -6.83 -2.02
C PRO A 197 -8.81 -5.36 -1.69
N TRP A 198 -9.29 -5.07 -0.47
CA TRP A 198 -9.53 -3.71 -0.02
C TRP A 198 -8.27 -2.87 0.24
N LEU A 199 -7.08 -3.50 0.19
CA LEU A 199 -5.76 -2.84 0.29
C LEU A 199 -5.14 -2.55 -1.08
N ASP A 200 -5.71 -3.07 -2.17
CA ASP A 200 -5.23 -2.79 -3.53
C ASP A 200 -5.33 -1.29 -3.84
N ASN A 201 -4.31 -0.75 -4.51
CA ASN A 201 -4.17 0.68 -4.78
C ASN A 201 -4.16 1.59 -3.53
N LYS A 202 -3.81 1.02 -2.36
CA LYS A 202 -3.57 1.76 -1.10
C LYS A 202 -2.21 1.46 -0.51
N HIS A 203 -1.70 0.26 -0.77
CA HIS A 203 -0.39 -0.19 -0.32
C HIS A 203 0.38 -0.76 -1.51
N THR A 204 1.62 -0.33 -1.68
CA THR A 204 2.51 -0.83 -2.72
C THR A 204 2.82 -2.30 -2.49
N VAL A 205 2.35 -3.17 -3.37
CA VAL A 205 2.77 -4.57 -3.40
C VAL A 205 4.11 -4.64 -4.13
N PHE A 206 5.12 -5.25 -3.51
CA PHE A 206 6.46 -5.31 -4.10
C PHE A 206 7.12 -6.70 -4.02
N GLY A 207 6.42 -7.68 -3.43
CA GLY A 207 6.89 -9.07 -3.36
C GLY A 207 5.78 -10.09 -3.14
N GLN A 208 6.16 -11.35 -3.19
CA GLN A 208 5.28 -12.51 -2.98
C GLN A 208 6.05 -13.62 -2.28
N VAL A 209 5.50 -14.17 -1.21
CA VAL A 209 6.02 -15.39 -0.57
C VAL A 209 5.90 -16.55 -1.54
N VAL A 210 7.02 -17.25 -1.78
CA VAL A 210 7.09 -18.44 -2.63
C VAL A 210 7.35 -19.71 -1.83
N GLU A 211 8.00 -19.62 -0.66
CA GLU A 211 8.16 -20.70 0.30
C GLU A 211 7.98 -20.18 1.73
N GLY A 212 7.45 -20.99 2.65
CA GLY A 212 7.32 -20.63 4.06
C GLY A 212 6.00 -19.95 4.42
N MET A 213 4.92 -20.12 3.64
CA MET A 213 3.58 -19.62 4.03
C MET A 213 3.06 -20.27 5.33
N ASP A 214 3.50 -21.49 5.64
CA ASP A 214 3.22 -22.16 6.92
C ASP A 214 3.92 -21.45 8.10
N VAL A 215 5.10 -20.88 7.89
CA VAL A 215 5.79 -20.03 8.87
C VAL A 215 4.99 -18.73 9.07
N VAL A 216 4.54 -18.08 8.00
CA VAL A 216 3.66 -16.89 8.09
C VAL A 216 2.39 -17.21 8.88
N ASP A 217 1.76 -18.36 8.61
CA ASP A 217 0.58 -18.81 9.37
C ASP A 217 0.89 -19.05 10.84
N SER A 218 2.05 -19.65 11.15
CA SER A 218 2.49 -19.89 12.51
C SER A 218 2.73 -18.60 13.29
N ILE A 219 3.29 -17.57 12.61
CA ILE A 219 3.45 -16.23 13.18
C ILE A 219 2.08 -15.58 13.42
N ALA A 220 1.18 -15.67 12.44
CA ALA A 220 -0.17 -15.11 12.56
C ALA A 220 -1.04 -15.78 13.65
N ALA A 221 -0.66 -16.98 14.08
CA ALA A 221 -1.37 -17.76 15.10
C ALA A 221 -0.82 -17.57 16.53
N VAL A 222 0.21 -16.74 16.74
CA VAL A 222 0.74 -16.49 18.09
C VAL A 222 -0.29 -15.75 18.95
N GLU A 223 -0.18 -15.91 20.26
CA GLU A 223 -0.95 -15.10 21.21
C GLU A 223 -0.53 -13.64 21.10
N THR A 224 -1.50 -12.74 21.06
CA THR A 224 -1.26 -11.29 20.98
C THR A 224 -1.75 -10.57 22.21
N ALA A 225 -1.04 -9.51 22.60
CA ALA A 225 -1.35 -8.59 23.69
C ALA A 225 -2.10 -7.35 23.14
N GLU A 226 -2.05 -6.24 23.85
CA GLU A 226 -2.65 -4.98 23.42
C GLU A 226 -2.04 -4.53 22.08
N GLN A 227 -2.86 -3.90 21.23
CA GLN A 227 -2.47 -3.38 19.90
C GLN A 227 -2.01 -4.47 18.90
N ASP A 228 -2.51 -5.69 19.06
CA ASP A 228 -2.17 -6.83 18.21
C ASP A 228 -0.67 -7.19 18.24
N LYS A 229 0.09 -6.78 19.25
CA LYS A 229 1.50 -7.11 19.40
C LYS A 229 1.61 -8.57 19.92
N PRO A 230 2.49 -9.42 19.33
CA PRO A 230 2.78 -10.73 19.88
C PRO A 230 3.14 -10.67 21.37
N ALA A 231 2.56 -11.58 22.17
CA ALA A 231 2.85 -11.67 23.61
C ALA A 231 4.31 -12.09 23.87
N GLU A 232 4.87 -12.88 22.96
CA GLU A 232 6.29 -13.19 22.87
C GLU A 232 6.81 -12.67 21.54
N ASP A 233 7.90 -11.91 21.56
CA ASP A 233 8.45 -11.30 20.36
C ASP A 233 8.78 -12.35 19.29
N VAL A 234 8.29 -12.14 18.09
CA VAL A 234 8.70 -12.88 16.90
C VAL A 234 9.72 -12.05 16.15
N VAL A 235 10.95 -12.53 16.10
CA VAL A 235 12.12 -11.77 15.65
C VAL A 235 12.43 -12.11 14.19
N ILE A 236 12.76 -11.09 13.41
CA ILE A 236 13.45 -11.20 12.13
C ILE A 236 14.93 -11.31 12.46
N GLU A 237 15.51 -12.49 12.32
CA GLU A 237 16.92 -12.73 12.65
C GLU A 237 17.83 -12.12 11.60
N LYS A 238 17.45 -12.27 10.33
CA LYS A 238 18.18 -11.74 9.16
C LYS A 238 17.31 -11.80 7.91
N ILE A 239 17.55 -10.89 6.95
CA ILE A 239 17.06 -11.01 5.59
C ILE A 239 18.26 -11.11 4.64
N GLU A 240 18.36 -12.22 3.92
CA GLU A 240 19.46 -12.51 3.00
C GLU A 240 19.00 -12.39 1.54
N VAL A 241 19.75 -11.64 0.74
CA VAL A 241 19.48 -11.50 -0.71
C VAL A 241 20.15 -12.66 -1.43
N LEU A 242 19.33 -13.53 -2.07
CA LEU A 242 19.80 -14.76 -2.74
C LEU A 242 20.03 -14.56 -4.25
N LYS A 243 19.31 -13.62 -4.87
CA LYS A 243 19.41 -13.28 -6.30
C LYS A 243 19.14 -11.78 -6.51
#